data_9600a7881a80cea9851fa658e5bcb6a9
#
_entry.id   9600a7881a80cea9851fa658e5bcb6a9
#
_cell.length_a   1.000
_cell.length_b   1.000
_cell.length_c   1.000
_cell.angle_alpha   90.00
_cell.angle_beta   90.00
_cell.angle_gamma   90.00
#
_symmetry.space_group_name_H-M   'P 1'
#
loop_
_entity.id
_entity.type
_entity.pdbx_description
1 polymer ?
#
loop_
_entity_poly.entity_id
_entity_poly.type
_entity_poly.pdbx_seq_one_letter_code
_entity_poly.pdbx_strand_id
1 'polypeptide(L)'
;MSAPSVPIGPGSVSGAPNLPSGFTDTFTSRFIDAGDVRLHAVVGGDGPSLLLIHGWPGSWYYWRLVMPSLARDFRVVAVDQRGIGLSDKPEEGYDTRTLANDLVRLMDALGDEQFAVVGVDTGMLIGYALAADHPDRVARVALGEAPLPGITPPNPLVLPDQVVDRLWHIPFNQLKETNEKLVQGREDIFYGAEFSASAGTNKLPEYAVKYYVDGLASSPEALHGSFQLYRAFGATSAQNVERMTRRLPMPVLAMGGAESVGAMAADTMKLTADDVQTLVIPDVGHWLAEQAPDELVAALTEFLAPYLEASPRAAVATAS
;
A
#
# COMPACT_ATOMS: atom_id res chain seq x y z
N MET A 1 -31.82 -9.20 4.84
CA MET A 1 -31.19 -10.50 4.62
C MET A 1 -29.72 -10.31 4.98
N SER A 2 -29.20 -11.03 5.98
CA SER A 2 -27.77 -10.95 6.30
C SER A 2 -26.97 -11.42 5.10
N ALA A 3 -25.96 -10.66 4.69
CA ALA A 3 -25.00 -11.10 3.69
C ALA A 3 -24.40 -12.45 4.15
N PRO A 4 -24.17 -13.40 3.25
CA PRO A 4 -23.56 -14.66 3.62
C PRO A 4 -22.22 -14.37 4.26
N SER A 5 -22.01 -14.87 5.48
CA SER A 5 -20.71 -14.78 6.16
C SER A 5 -19.69 -15.50 5.28
N VAL A 6 -18.80 -14.73 4.65
CA VAL A 6 -17.68 -15.31 3.90
C VAL A 6 -16.80 -16.03 4.91
N PRO A 7 -16.47 -17.31 4.72
CA PRO A 7 -15.70 -18.05 5.70
C PRO A 7 -14.32 -17.41 5.89
N ILE A 8 -13.92 -17.26 7.16
CA ILE A 8 -12.54 -16.95 7.52
C ILE A 8 -11.71 -18.16 7.09
N GLY A 9 -10.79 -17.99 6.14
CA GLY A 9 -10.01 -19.10 5.64
C GLY A 9 -9.11 -18.72 4.45
N PRO A 10 -8.35 -19.68 3.93
CA PRO A 10 -7.32 -19.45 2.91
C PRO A 10 -7.88 -19.19 1.49
N GLY A 11 -9.14 -18.77 1.34
CA GLY A 11 -9.82 -18.68 0.05
C GLY A 11 -9.05 -17.89 -1.01
N SER A 12 -8.66 -16.63 -0.71
CA SER A 12 -7.86 -15.84 -1.65
C SER A 12 -6.37 -16.22 -1.60
N VAL A 13 -5.87 -16.61 -0.44
CA VAL A 13 -4.47 -17.00 -0.22
C VAL A 13 -4.17 -18.28 -1.01
N SER A 14 -4.99 -19.32 -0.90
CA SER A 14 -4.75 -20.61 -1.57
C SER A 14 -4.79 -20.53 -3.11
N GLY A 15 -5.44 -19.51 -3.68
CA GLY A 15 -5.49 -19.28 -5.13
C GLY A 15 -4.32 -18.44 -5.66
N ALA A 16 -3.52 -17.83 -4.81
CA ALA A 16 -2.40 -16.98 -5.22
C ALA A 16 -1.18 -17.83 -5.65
N PRO A 17 -0.53 -17.52 -6.78
CA PRO A 17 0.59 -18.32 -7.28
C PRO A 17 1.89 -18.04 -6.49
N ASN A 18 2.77 -19.04 -6.46
CA ASN A 18 4.14 -18.90 -5.97
C ASN A 18 4.28 -18.20 -4.60
N LEU A 19 3.43 -18.57 -3.67
CA LEU A 19 3.56 -18.13 -2.28
C LEU A 19 4.78 -18.79 -1.63
N PRO A 20 5.48 -18.10 -0.72
CA PRO A 20 6.52 -18.71 0.09
C PRO A 20 6.06 -19.97 0.83
N SER A 21 6.98 -20.91 1.06
CA SER A 21 6.68 -22.15 1.78
C SER A 21 6.08 -21.86 3.16
N GLY A 22 5.00 -22.56 3.53
CA GLY A 22 4.31 -22.38 4.82
C GLY A 22 3.45 -21.11 4.91
N PHE A 23 3.29 -20.36 3.83
CA PHE A 23 2.53 -19.11 3.83
C PHE A 23 1.08 -19.34 4.29
N THR A 24 0.42 -20.36 3.75
CA THR A 24 -0.98 -20.70 4.09
C THR A 24 -1.16 -21.27 5.51
N ASP A 25 -0.08 -21.69 6.16
CA ASP A 25 -0.12 -22.14 7.55
C ASP A 25 -0.14 -20.95 8.52
N THR A 26 0.41 -19.81 8.09
CA THR A 26 0.53 -18.59 8.91
C THR A 26 -0.56 -17.58 8.60
N PHE A 27 -0.92 -17.44 7.31
CA PHE A 27 -1.77 -16.34 6.85
C PHE A 27 -3.15 -16.80 6.42
N THR A 28 -4.17 -16.03 6.82
CA THR A 28 -5.57 -16.27 6.47
C THR A 28 -6.18 -15.06 5.79
N SER A 29 -7.04 -15.33 4.79
CA SER A 29 -7.91 -14.34 4.17
C SER A 29 -9.04 -13.97 5.11
N ARG A 30 -9.30 -12.67 5.28
CA ARG A 30 -10.39 -12.15 6.10
C ARG A 30 -11.15 -11.06 5.36
N PHE A 31 -12.46 -11.02 5.57
CA PHE A 31 -13.31 -9.90 5.17
C PHE A 31 -13.77 -9.19 6.44
N ILE A 32 -13.45 -7.89 6.54
CA ILE A 32 -13.61 -7.08 7.73
C ILE A 32 -14.57 -5.94 7.41
N ASP A 33 -15.60 -5.78 8.21
CA ASP A 33 -16.53 -4.66 8.11
C ASP A 33 -15.83 -3.39 8.62
N ALA A 34 -15.61 -2.44 7.72
CA ALA A 34 -15.05 -1.12 8.01
C ALA A 34 -16.11 -0.01 7.94
N GLY A 35 -17.36 -0.34 8.19
CA GLY A 35 -18.52 0.56 8.15
C GLY A 35 -19.17 0.59 6.79
N ASP A 36 -18.80 1.58 5.96
CA ASP A 36 -19.42 1.75 4.62
C ASP A 36 -18.90 0.74 3.59
N VAL A 37 -17.79 0.08 3.90
CA VAL A 37 -17.15 -0.91 3.03
C VAL A 37 -16.72 -2.12 3.83
N ARG A 38 -16.71 -3.26 3.16
CA ARG A 38 -16.07 -4.46 3.63
C ARG A 38 -14.71 -4.57 2.95
N LEU A 39 -13.66 -4.56 3.75
CA LEU A 39 -12.29 -4.70 3.27
C LEU A 39 -11.82 -6.15 3.37
N HIS A 40 -11.08 -6.57 2.36
CA HIS A 40 -10.33 -7.81 2.39
C HIS A 40 -8.93 -7.55 2.92
N ALA A 41 -8.43 -8.43 3.79
CA ALA A 41 -7.06 -8.43 4.26
C ALA A 41 -6.53 -9.84 4.44
N VAL A 42 -5.24 -10.02 4.24
CA VAL A 42 -4.50 -11.25 4.58
C VAL A 42 -3.74 -11.00 5.87
N VAL A 43 -4.07 -11.78 6.90
CA VAL A 43 -3.64 -11.56 8.28
C VAL A 43 -2.90 -12.79 8.81
N GLY A 44 -1.77 -12.56 9.46
CA GLY A 44 -0.98 -13.64 10.10
C GLY A 44 0.10 -13.08 11.02
N GLY A 45 0.68 -13.99 11.82
CA GLY A 45 1.63 -13.63 12.87
C GLY A 45 0.96 -13.23 14.19
N ASP A 46 1.77 -13.11 15.24
CA ASP A 46 1.32 -12.84 16.61
C ASP A 46 2.27 -11.87 17.31
N GLY A 47 2.01 -10.59 17.20
CA GLY A 47 2.84 -9.51 17.77
C GLY A 47 2.10 -8.19 17.73
N PRO A 48 2.79 -7.05 17.93
CA PRO A 48 2.23 -5.74 17.66
C PRO A 48 1.84 -5.62 16.20
N SER A 49 0.78 -4.87 15.92
CA SER A 49 0.17 -4.87 14.59
C SER A 49 0.95 -4.03 13.58
N LEU A 50 1.14 -4.60 12.40
CA LEU A 50 1.81 -3.99 11.25
C LEU A 50 0.87 -4.01 10.04
N LEU A 51 0.38 -2.83 9.66
CA LEU A 51 -0.49 -2.65 8.51
C LEU A 51 0.35 -2.40 7.24
N LEU A 52 0.13 -3.21 6.21
CA LEU A 52 0.79 -3.11 4.91
C LEU A 52 -0.21 -2.65 3.86
N ILE A 53 0.06 -1.49 3.23
CA ILE A 53 -0.80 -0.84 2.24
C ILE A 53 -0.07 -0.86 0.90
N HIS A 54 -0.58 -1.66 -0.04
CA HIS A 54 0.00 -1.80 -1.39
C HIS A 54 -0.17 -0.52 -2.22
N GLY A 55 0.52 -0.46 -3.35
CA GLY A 55 0.36 0.55 -4.39
C GLY A 55 -0.53 0.10 -5.55
N TRP A 56 -0.82 1.04 -6.47
CA TRP A 56 -1.46 0.75 -7.74
C TRP A 56 -0.43 0.24 -8.77
N PRO A 57 -0.76 -0.73 -9.62
CA PRO A 57 -1.99 -1.49 -9.70
C PRO A 57 -1.91 -2.85 -8.97
N GLY A 58 -1.36 -2.86 -7.76
CA GLY A 58 -1.15 -4.04 -6.93
C GLY A 58 -2.37 -4.44 -6.08
N SER A 59 -2.14 -5.39 -5.17
CA SER A 59 -3.06 -5.89 -4.15
C SER A 59 -2.27 -6.35 -2.92
N TRP A 60 -2.91 -6.94 -1.91
CA TRP A 60 -2.22 -7.56 -0.77
C TRP A 60 -1.04 -8.45 -1.20
N TYR A 61 -1.14 -9.09 -2.36
CA TYR A 61 -0.17 -10.03 -2.92
C TYR A 61 1.23 -9.41 -3.13
N TYR A 62 1.31 -8.10 -3.30
CA TYR A 62 2.56 -7.34 -3.37
C TYR A 62 3.49 -7.64 -2.18
N TRP A 63 2.92 -7.87 -1.01
CA TRP A 63 3.65 -8.06 0.23
C TRP A 63 4.05 -9.51 0.52
N ARG A 64 3.59 -10.50 -0.29
CA ARG A 64 3.74 -11.93 0.00
C ARG A 64 5.15 -12.39 0.32
N LEU A 65 6.18 -11.77 -0.32
CA LEU A 65 7.58 -12.16 -0.14
C LEU A 65 8.17 -11.67 1.19
N VAL A 66 7.70 -10.55 1.70
CA VAL A 66 8.17 -9.96 2.97
C VAL A 66 7.34 -10.38 4.18
N MET A 67 6.07 -10.72 3.99
CA MET A 67 5.13 -11.07 5.05
C MET A 67 5.62 -12.19 5.98
N PRO A 68 6.18 -13.33 5.50
CA PRO A 68 6.60 -14.42 6.39
C PRO A 68 7.72 -14.02 7.35
N SER A 69 8.64 -13.17 6.92
CA SER A 69 9.72 -12.66 7.77
C SER A 69 9.19 -11.70 8.82
N LEU A 70 8.31 -10.77 8.42
CA LEU A 70 7.69 -9.79 9.33
C LEU A 70 6.74 -10.46 10.34
N ALA A 71 6.06 -11.54 9.96
CA ALA A 71 5.13 -12.26 10.84
C ALA A 71 5.81 -13.05 11.98
N ARG A 72 7.15 -13.09 12.02
CA ARG A 72 7.88 -13.66 13.16
C ARG A 72 7.76 -12.79 14.43
N ASP A 73 7.65 -11.46 14.20
CA ASP A 73 7.68 -10.47 15.27
C ASP A 73 6.39 -9.63 15.33
N PHE A 74 5.63 -9.57 14.23
CA PHE A 74 4.46 -8.72 14.09
C PHE A 74 3.21 -9.53 13.72
N ARG A 75 2.05 -9.01 14.13
CA ARG A 75 0.79 -9.35 13.50
C ARG A 75 0.66 -8.54 12.22
N VAL A 76 0.91 -9.18 11.09
CA VAL A 76 0.89 -8.55 9.77
C VAL A 76 -0.53 -8.51 9.23
N VAL A 77 -0.96 -7.35 8.75
CA VAL A 77 -2.25 -7.10 8.10
C VAL A 77 -1.99 -6.50 6.73
N ALA A 78 -2.02 -7.30 5.66
CA ALA A 78 -1.89 -6.83 4.29
C ALA A 78 -3.28 -6.63 3.70
N VAL A 79 -3.70 -5.38 3.50
CA VAL A 79 -5.04 -5.02 3.07
C VAL A 79 -5.14 -4.88 1.56
N ASP A 80 -6.26 -5.29 0.97
CA ASP A 80 -6.72 -4.77 -0.31
C ASP A 80 -7.45 -3.45 -0.06
N GLN A 81 -7.00 -2.36 -0.68
CA GLN A 81 -7.63 -1.05 -0.53
C GLN A 81 -9.07 -1.06 -1.07
N ARG A 82 -9.91 -0.12 -0.59
CA ARG A 82 -11.22 0.16 -1.22
C ARG A 82 -11.08 0.21 -2.74
N GLY A 83 -11.93 -0.49 -3.47
CA GLY A 83 -11.89 -0.53 -4.93
C GLY A 83 -10.96 -1.59 -5.54
N ILE A 84 -10.08 -2.22 -4.74
CA ILE A 84 -9.04 -3.13 -5.24
C ILE A 84 -9.25 -4.55 -4.70
N GLY A 85 -8.75 -5.52 -5.44
CA GLY A 85 -8.71 -6.92 -5.03
C GLY A 85 -10.08 -7.48 -4.67
N LEU A 86 -10.19 -8.07 -3.49
CA LEU A 86 -11.45 -8.62 -2.98
C LEU A 86 -12.23 -7.65 -2.08
N SER A 87 -11.73 -6.42 -1.85
CA SER A 87 -12.47 -5.37 -1.14
C SER A 87 -13.65 -4.85 -1.95
N ASP A 88 -14.64 -4.30 -1.27
CA ASP A 88 -15.81 -3.68 -1.90
C ASP A 88 -15.38 -2.50 -2.79
N LYS A 89 -16.16 -2.28 -3.86
CA LYS A 89 -15.85 -1.31 -4.93
C LYS A 89 -17.00 -0.31 -5.10
N PRO A 90 -17.25 0.54 -4.09
CA PRO A 90 -18.29 1.56 -4.19
C PRO A 90 -17.92 2.62 -5.24
N GLU A 91 -18.91 3.38 -5.67
CA GLU A 91 -18.75 4.46 -6.67
C GLU A 91 -17.96 5.66 -6.15
N GLU A 92 -17.92 5.89 -4.82
CA GLU A 92 -17.39 7.09 -4.19
C GLU A 92 -16.53 6.76 -2.96
N GLY A 93 -15.86 7.80 -2.40
CA GLY A 93 -15.11 7.69 -1.16
C GLY A 93 -13.64 7.26 -1.38
N TYR A 94 -13.00 7.76 -2.42
CA TYR A 94 -11.62 7.40 -2.77
C TYR A 94 -10.60 8.50 -2.46
N ASP A 95 -11.00 9.59 -1.82
CA ASP A 95 -10.08 10.55 -1.26
C ASP A 95 -9.33 9.96 -0.05
N THR A 96 -8.11 10.43 0.20
CA THR A 96 -7.24 9.80 1.20
C THR A 96 -7.73 9.90 2.63
N ARG A 97 -8.62 10.86 2.97
CA ARG A 97 -9.25 10.92 4.30
C ARG A 97 -10.22 9.76 4.50
N THR A 98 -11.05 9.49 3.50
CA THR A 98 -11.99 8.36 3.53
C THR A 98 -11.21 7.04 3.59
N LEU A 99 -10.19 6.86 2.75
CA LEU A 99 -9.37 5.64 2.72
C LEU A 99 -8.61 5.43 4.05
N ALA A 100 -8.09 6.48 4.67
CA ALA A 100 -7.46 6.41 5.98
C ALA A 100 -8.46 5.99 7.07
N ASN A 101 -9.68 6.53 7.06
CA ASN A 101 -10.74 6.15 8.00
C ASN A 101 -11.18 4.69 7.81
N ASP A 102 -11.22 4.17 6.60
CA ASP A 102 -11.49 2.76 6.35
C ASP A 102 -10.45 1.87 7.05
N LEU A 103 -9.17 2.25 6.97
CA LEU A 103 -8.08 1.50 7.60
C LEU A 103 -8.13 1.60 9.14
N VAL A 104 -8.50 2.74 9.70
CA VAL A 104 -8.74 2.86 11.16
C VAL A 104 -9.84 1.90 11.59
N ARG A 105 -10.99 1.89 10.89
CA ARG A 105 -12.11 1.00 11.20
C ARG A 105 -11.74 -0.47 11.03
N LEU A 106 -10.94 -0.81 10.02
CA LEU A 106 -10.39 -2.15 9.83
C LEU A 106 -9.57 -2.57 11.04
N MET A 107 -8.64 -1.72 11.50
CA MET A 107 -7.80 -2.02 12.65
C MET A 107 -8.61 -2.06 13.96
N ASP A 108 -9.62 -1.22 14.12
CA ASP A 108 -10.58 -1.28 15.24
C ASP A 108 -11.33 -2.62 15.28
N ALA A 109 -11.81 -3.09 14.14
CA ALA A 109 -12.50 -4.37 14.03
C ALA A 109 -11.57 -5.58 14.30
N LEU A 110 -10.26 -5.40 14.12
CA LEU A 110 -9.23 -6.38 14.48
C LEU A 110 -8.81 -6.28 15.96
N GLY A 111 -9.25 -5.25 16.70
CA GLY A 111 -8.92 -5.01 18.11
C GLY A 111 -7.58 -4.30 18.31
N ASP A 112 -7.08 -3.60 17.32
CA ASP A 112 -5.77 -2.93 17.34
C ASP A 112 -5.92 -1.42 17.59
N GLU A 113 -5.60 -0.95 18.80
CA GLU A 113 -5.67 0.48 19.15
C GLU A 113 -4.52 1.28 18.56
N GLN A 114 -3.32 0.70 18.48
CA GLN A 114 -2.14 1.31 17.89
C GLN A 114 -1.41 0.31 17.00
N PHE A 115 -0.86 0.79 15.88
CA PHE A 115 -0.18 -0.04 14.90
C PHE A 115 0.91 0.74 14.17
N ALA A 116 1.87 0.01 13.56
CA ALA A 116 2.80 0.58 12.60
C ALA A 116 2.24 0.42 11.18
N VAL A 117 2.69 1.29 10.26
CA VAL A 117 2.19 1.34 8.89
C VAL A 117 3.35 1.27 7.90
N VAL A 118 3.20 0.46 6.85
CA VAL A 118 4.07 0.47 5.66
C VAL A 118 3.20 0.71 4.44
N GLY A 119 3.53 1.72 3.65
CA GLY A 119 2.78 2.07 2.43
C GLY A 119 3.68 2.47 1.28
N VAL A 120 3.38 1.98 0.07
CA VAL A 120 4.10 2.31 -1.14
C VAL A 120 3.15 2.79 -2.23
N ASP A 121 3.61 3.69 -3.10
CA ASP A 121 2.83 4.28 -4.19
C ASP A 121 1.50 4.89 -3.67
N THR A 122 0.33 4.47 -4.15
CA THR A 122 -0.96 4.93 -3.59
C THR A 122 -1.10 4.61 -2.10
N GLY A 123 -0.47 3.53 -1.63
CA GLY A 123 -0.37 3.20 -0.21
C GLY A 123 0.47 4.21 0.60
N MET A 124 1.45 4.90 -0.01
CA MET A 124 2.13 6.03 0.63
C MET A 124 1.17 7.20 0.85
N LEU A 125 0.31 7.51 -0.13
CA LEU A 125 -0.67 8.59 0.00
C LEU A 125 -1.65 8.33 1.16
N ILE A 126 -2.14 7.09 1.23
CA ILE A 126 -3.09 6.67 2.28
C ILE A 126 -2.39 6.60 3.63
N GLY A 127 -1.18 6.03 3.70
CA GLY A 127 -0.38 5.92 4.93
C GLY A 127 -0.01 7.29 5.51
N TYR A 128 0.32 8.27 4.65
CA TYR A 128 0.54 9.65 5.08
C TYR A 128 -0.74 10.27 5.66
N ALA A 129 -1.88 10.10 4.98
CA ALA A 129 -3.16 10.60 5.47
C ALA A 129 -3.54 9.96 6.81
N LEU A 130 -3.35 8.65 6.94
CA LEU A 130 -3.60 7.91 8.17
C LEU A 130 -2.74 8.42 9.33
N ALA A 131 -1.45 8.62 9.12
CA ALA A 131 -0.53 9.14 10.12
C ALA A 131 -0.83 10.60 10.52
N ALA A 132 -1.26 11.43 9.57
CA ALA A 132 -1.56 12.84 9.80
C ALA A 132 -2.94 13.06 10.45
N ASP A 133 -3.95 12.32 10.04
CA ASP A 133 -5.33 12.46 10.53
C ASP A 133 -5.55 11.69 11.85
N HIS A 134 -4.77 10.61 12.10
CA HIS A 134 -4.88 9.74 13.27
C HIS A 134 -3.52 9.48 13.96
N PRO A 135 -2.81 10.53 14.38
CA PRO A 135 -1.44 10.39 14.91
C PRO A 135 -1.34 9.52 16.17
N ASP A 136 -2.40 9.45 16.97
CA ASP A 136 -2.44 8.61 18.18
C ASP A 136 -2.56 7.11 17.87
N ARG A 137 -2.95 6.78 16.65
CA ARG A 137 -3.14 5.39 16.19
C ARG A 137 -1.87 4.82 15.53
N VAL A 138 -0.99 5.69 15.00
CA VAL A 138 0.18 5.28 14.24
C VAL A 138 1.45 5.46 15.04
N ALA A 139 2.08 4.35 15.41
CA ALA A 139 3.31 4.37 16.21
C ALA A 139 4.55 4.73 15.37
N ARG A 140 4.65 4.20 14.16
CA ARG A 140 5.72 4.43 13.19
C ARG A 140 5.17 4.28 11.78
N VAL A 141 5.77 4.98 10.82
CA VAL A 141 5.33 4.89 9.43
C VAL A 141 6.50 4.77 8.46
N ALA A 142 6.46 3.77 7.57
CA ALA A 142 7.41 3.59 6.47
C ALA A 142 6.67 3.84 5.14
N LEU A 143 7.08 4.89 4.40
CA LEU A 143 6.37 5.36 3.21
C LEU A 143 7.33 5.56 2.04
N GLY A 144 6.90 5.20 0.82
CA GLY A 144 7.75 5.36 -0.34
C GLY A 144 7.06 5.24 -1.67
N GLU A 145 7.85 5.49 -2.71
CA GLU A 145 7.52 5.22 -4.11
C GLU A 145 6.42 6.10 -4.72
N ALA A 146 6.08 7.25 -4.11
CA ALA A 146 5.17 8.20 -4.73
C ALA A 146 5.45 9.65 -4.34
N PRO A 147 5.08 10.63 -5.18
CA PRO A 147 4.87 12.00 -4.74
C PRO A 147 3.59 12.11 -3.91
N LEU A 148 3.51 13.10 -3.04
CA LEU A 148 2.30 13.43 -2.30
C LEU A 148 1.58 14.62 -2.99
N PRO A 149 0.39 14.40 -3.60
CA PRO A 149 -0.37 15.48 -4.23
C PRO A 149 -0.59 16.66 -3.27
N GLY A 150 -0.30 17.88 -3.73
CA GLY A 150 -0.43 19.10 -2.92
C GLY A 150 0.75 19.39 -1.98
N ILE A 151 1.70 18.48 -1.84
CA ILE A 151 2.91 18.62 -1.02
C ILE A 151 4.16 18.63 -1.90
N THR A 152 4.36 17.54 -2.64
CA THR A 152 5.46 17.47 -3.62
C THR A 152 5.24 18.52 -4.70
N PRO A 153 6.27 19.29 -5.10
CA PRO A 153 6.15 20.21 -6.21
C PRO A 153 5.58 19.53 -7.47
N PRO A 154 4.66 20.19 -8.19
CA PRO A 154 4.06 19.59 -9.37
C PRO A 154 5.10 19.38 -10.48
N ASN A 155 4.92 18.30 -11.23
CA ASN A 155 5.71 18.08 -12.42
C ASN A 155 5.46 19.19 -13.49
N PRO A 156 6.46 19.52 -14.30
CA PRO A 156 6.26 20.42 -15.43
C PRO A 156 5.24 19.85 -16.42
N LEU A 157 4.56 20.71 -17.17
CA LEU A 157 3.57 20.30 -18.18
C LEU A 157 4.18 19.41 -19.28
N VAL A 158 5.44 19.64 -19.60
CA VAL A 158 6.20 18.82 -20.56
C VAL A 158 7.24 18.02 -19.77
N LEU A 159 7.08 16.73 -19.78
CA LEU A 159 7.99 15.79 -19.12
C LEU A 159 9.11 15.37 -20.08
N PRO A 160 10.33 15.10 -19.58
CA PRO A 160 11.34 14.39 -20.36
C PRO A 160 10.83 13.00 -20.80
N ASP A 161 11.22 12.54 -21.98
CA ASP A 161 10.75 11.26 -22.55
C ASP A 161 10.88 10.08 -21.57
N GLN A 162 11.98 10.01 -20.84
CA GLN A 162 12.23 8.96 -19.84
C GLN A 162 11.24 8.97 -18.65
N VAL A 163 10.59 10.08 -18.39
CA VAL A 163 9.62 10.26 -17.33
C VAL A 163 8.20 10.01 -17.82
N VAL A 164 7.95 10.27 -19.11
CA VAL A 164 6.64 10.08 -19.74
C VAL A 164 6.17 8.64 -19.55
N ASP A 165 7.00 7.66 -19.87
CA ASP A 165 6.66 6.23 -19.79
C ASP A 165 6.25 5.77 -18.39
N ARG A 166 6.71 6.48 -17.35
CA ARG A 166 6.39 6.16 -15.94
C ARG A 166 5.20 6.94 -15.41
N LEU A 167 4.94 8.14 -15.89
CA LEU A 167 3.97 9.05 -15.26
C LEU A 167 2.73 9.34 -16.11
N TRP A 168 2.68 8.89 -17.38
CA TRP A 168 1.54 9.14 -18.25
C TRP A 168 0.23 8.57 -17.72
N HIS A 169 0.30 7.49 -16.95
CA HIS A 169 -0.86 6.87 -16.33
C HIS A 169 -1.56 7.80 -15.33
N ILE A 170 -0.83 8.70 -14.66
CA ILE A 170 -1.42 9.59 -13.64
C ILE A 170 -2.53 10.47 -14.23
N PRO A 171 -2.33 11.30 -15.26
CA PRO A 171 -3.41 12.05 -15.88
C PRO A 171 -4.41 11.17 -16.63
N PHE A 172 -3.98 10.04 -17.21
CA PHE A 172 -4.88 9.10 -17.89
C PHE A 172 -5.88 8.48 -16.91
N ASN A 173 -5.43 8.06 -15.74
CA ASN A 173 -6.28 7.45 -14.71
C ASN A 173 -7.29 8.45 -14.09
N GLN A 174 -7.05 9.75 -14.20
CA GLN A 174 -7.98 10.79 -13.75
C GLN A 174 -9.15 11.00 -14.72
N LEU A 175 -9.07 10.50 -15.96
CA LEU A 175 -10.16 10.60 -16.90
C LEU A 175 -11.41 9.86 -16.38
N LYS A 176 -12.60 10.39 -16.76
CA LYS A 176 -13.88 9.74 -16.46
C LYS A 176 -14.32 8.96 -17.68
N GLU A 177 -14.71 7.70 -17.50
CA GLU A 177 -15.27 6.80 -18.52
C GLU A 177 -14.35 6.52 -19.75
N THR A 178 -13.65 7.52 -20.28
CA THR A 178 -12.85 7.37 -21.50
C THR A 178 -11.72 6.36 -21.31
N ASN A 179 -11.01 6.44 -20.18
CA ASN A 179 -9.93 5.51 -19.85
C ASN A 179 -10.45 4.06 -19.70
N GLU A 180 -11.58 3.87 -19.01
CA GLU A 180 -12.20 2.54 -18.88
C GLU A 180 -12.57 1.95 -20.24
N LYS A 181 -13.23 2.73 -21.10
CA LYS A 181 -13.58 2.31 -22.48
C LYS A 181 -12.36 1.96 -23.34
N LEU A 182 -11.23 2.62 -23.11
CA LEU A 182 -9.98 2.34 -23.83
C LEU A 182 -9.24 1.11 -23.27
N VAL A 183 -9.32 0.87 -21.98
CA VAL A 183 -8.60 -0.23 -21.31
C VAL A 183 -9.40 -1.54 -21.33
N GLN A 184 -10.73 -1.48 -21.24
CA GLN A 184 -11.58 -2.67 -21.23
C GLN A 184 -11.27 -3.63 -22.38
N GLY A 185 -10.90 -4.88 -22.03
CA GLY A 185 -10.45 -5.90 -22.96
C GLY A 185 -8.99 -5.74 -23.44
N ARG A 186 -8.22 -4.83 -22.81
CA ARG A 186 -6.80 -4.58 -23.05
C ARG A 186 -6.03 -4.35 -21.75
N GLU A 187 -6.54 -4.89 -20.66
CA GLU A 187 -5.99 -4.72 -19.30
C GLU A 187 -4.56 -5.27 -19.24
N ASP A 188 -4.27 -6.33 -19.96
CA ASP A 188 -2.93 -6.91 -20.10
C ASP A 188 -1.94 -5.94 -20.75
N ILE A 189 -2.37 -5.20 -21.77
CA ILE A 189 -1.54 -4.20 -22.44
C ILE A 189 -1.32 -3.02 -21.50
N PHE A 190 -2.39 -2.49 -20.89
CA PHE A 190 -2.33 -1.29 -20.07
C PHE A 190 -1.52 -1.49 -18.80
N TYR A 191 -1.93 -2.44 -17.94
CA TYR A 191 -1.24 -2.70 -16.69
C TYR A 191 0.12 -3.38 -16.90
N GLY A 192 0.23 -4.25 -17.92
CA GLY A 192 1.51 -4.87 -18.28
C GLY A 192 2.59 -3.84 -18.69
N ALA A 193 2.19 -2.80 -19.42
CA ALA A 193 3.08 -1.68 -19.74
C ALA A 193 3.55 -0.95 -18.49
N GLU A 194 2.64 -0.68 -17.53
CA GLU A 194 2.95 0.00 -16.26
C GLU A 194 3.92 -0.83 -15.40
N PHE A 195 3.62 -2.12 -15.20
CA PHE A 195 4.54 -3.02 -14.48
C PHE A 195 5.92 -3.07 -15.12
N SER A 196 6.00 -3.04 -16.45
CA SER A 196 7.27 -3.07 -17.17
C SER A 196 8.01 -1.74 -17.08
N ALA A 197 7.34 -0.60 -17.28
CA ALA A 197 7.98 0.72 -17.28
C ALA A 197 8.54 1.10 -15.91
N SER A 198 7.80 0.78 -14.83
CA SER A 198 8.17 1.14 -13.47
C SER A 198 9.16 0.18 -12.81
N ALA A 199 9.41 -1.01 -13.39
CA ALA A 199 10.32 -2.00 -12.79
C ALA A 199 11.81 -1.65 -12.96
N GLY A 200 12.17 -0.68 -13.79
CA GLY A 200 13.58 -0.44 -14.08
C GLY A 200 14.26 -1.65 -14.74
N THR A 201 15.48 -1.96 -14.32
CA THR A 201 16.28 -3.05 -14.90
C THR A 201 15.74 -4.43 -14.51
N ASN A 202 15.30 -4.63 -13.28
CA ASN A 202 14.85 -5.92 -12.74
C ASN A 202 13.34 -6.08 -12.93
N LYS A 203 12.93 -6.79 -13.98
CA LYS A 203 11.49 -7.00 -14.28
C LYS A 203 10.84 -7.95 -13.31
N LEU A 204 9.54 -7.73 -13.04
CA LEU A 204 8.74 -8.65 -12.25
C LEU A 204 8.54 -9.98 -12.98
N PRO A 205 8.38 -11.10 -12.23
CA PRO A 205 8.03 -12.38 -12.83
C PRO A 205 6.66 -12.31 -13.53
N GLU A 206 6.54 -12.93 -14.71
CA GLU A 206 5.31 -12.92 -15.50
C GLU A 206 4.08 -13.42 -14.72
N TYR A 207 4.24 -14.45 -13.87
CA TYR A 207 3.15 -14.97 -13.06
C TYR A 207 2.60 -13.95 -12.07
N ALA A 208 3.46 -13.06 -11.53
CA ALA A 208 3.05 -12.03 -10.59
C ALA A 208 2.28 -10.92 -11.33
N VAL A 209 2.84 -10.44 -12.46
CA VAL A 209 2.15 -9.46 -13.33
C VAL A 209 0.78 -10.00 -13.76
N LYS A 210 0.73 -11.26 -14.22
CA LYS A 210 -0.53 -11.89 -14.61
C LYS A 210 -1.55 -11.94 -13.47
N TYR A 211 -1.13 -12.27 -12.24
CA TYR A 211 -2.02 -12.31 -11.08
C TYR A 211 -2.65 -10.95 -10.79
N TYR A 212 -1.86 -9.87 -10.85
CA TYR A 212 -2.37 -8.52 -10.68
C TYR A 212 -3.34 -8.12 -11.79
N VAL A 213 -2.95 -8.36 -13.04
CA VAL A 213 -3.79 -8.04 -14.22
C VAL A 213 -5.10 -8.81 -14.18
N ASP A 214 -5.08 -10.13 -13.91
CA ASP A 214 -6.29 -10.94 -13.80
C ASP A 214 -7.26 -10.41 -12.73
N GLY A 215 -6.73 -9.93 -11.59
CA GLY A 215 -7.52 -9.32 -10.55
C GLY A 215 -8.22 -8.02 -10.99
N LEU A 216 -7.51 -7.18 -11.71
CA LEU A 216 -8.03 -5.89 -12.23
C LEU A 216 -8.98 -6.07 -13.42
N ALA A 217 -8.79 -7.13 -14.21
CA ALA A 217 -9.63 -7.51 -15.33
C ALA A 217 -10.85 -8.38 -14.93
N SER A 218 -10.98 -8.72 -13.65
CA SER A 218 -11.98 -9.70 -13.17
C SER A 218 -13.42 -9.23 -13.33
N SER A 219 -13.66 -7.93 -13.36
CA SER A 219 -14.99 -7.34 -13.59
C SER A 219 -14.88 -5.86 -13.98
N PRO A 220 -15.94 -5.28 -14.59
CA PRO A 220 -16.01 -3.85 -14.85
C PRO A 220 -15.79 -2.99 -13.58
N GLU A 221 -16.30 -3.44 -12.43
CA GLU A 221 -16.15 -2.75 -11.14
C GLU A 221 -14.69 -2.79 -10.65
N ALA A 222 -13.94 -3.86 -10.94
CA ALA A 222 -12.52 -3.94 -10.61
C ALA A 222 -11.69 -2.97 -11.44
N LEU A 223 -11.97 -2.87 -12.73
CA LEU A 223 -11.37 -1.88 -13.62
C LEU A 223 -11.72 -0.45 -13.18
N HIS A 224 -12.99 -0.17 -12.92
CA HIS A 224 -13.48 1.12 -12.44
C HIS A 224 -12.80 1.52 -11.13
N GLY A 225 -12.81 0.64 -10.13
CA GLY A 225 -12.21 0.86 -8.82
C GLY A 225 -10.73 1.22 -8.89
N SER A 226 -9.99 0.63 -9.84
CA SER A 226 -8.56 0.89 -10.00
C SER A 226 -8.22 2.35 -10.37
N PHE A 227 -9.15 3.10 -10.97
CA PHE A 227 -8.94 4.49 -11.36
C PHE A 227 -9.43 5.51 -10.33
N GLN A 228 -10.26 5.09 -9.39
CA GLN A 228 -11.00 6.01 -8.52
C GLN A 228 -10.12 6.86 -7.60
N LEU A 229 -9.04 6.29 -7.06
CA LEU A 229 -8.10 7.06 -6.22
C LEU A 229 -7.47 8.21 -7.01
N TYR A 230 -7.10 7.97 -8.28
CA TYR A 230 -6.55 9.02 -9.13
C TYR A 230 -7.57 10.12 -9.44
N ARG A 231 -8.84 9.77 -9.64
CA ARG A 231 -9.95 10.71 -9.83
C ARG A 231 -10.17 11.60 -8.60
N ALA A 232 -9.81 11.10 -7.42
CA ALA A 232 -9.88 11.83 -6.16
C ALA A 232 -8.65 12.70 -5.86
N PHE A 233 -7.64 12.76 -6.72
CA PHE A 233 -6.39 13.50 -6.47
C PHE A 233 -6.61 14.99 -6.17
N GLY A 234 -7.63 15.61 -6.76
CA GLY A 234 -7.99 17.00 -6.43
C GLY A 234 -8.40 17.18 -4.95
N ALA A 235 -9.26 16.30 -4.46
CA ALA A 235 -9.68 16.28 -3.04
C ALA A 235 -8.49 15.93 -2.13
N THR A 236 -7.74 14.89 -2.49
CA THR A 236 -6.52 14.47 -1.76
C THR A 236 -5.50 15.60 -1.67
N SER A 237 -5.27 16.35 -2.75
CA SER A 237 -4.36 17.51 -2.75
C SER A 237 -4.80 18.59 -1.77
N ALA A 238 -6.10 18.95 -1.76
CA ALA A 238 -6.63 19.91 -0.81
C ALA A 238 -6.48 19.44 0.64
N GLN A 239 -6.79 18.18 0.92
CA GLN A 239 -6.63 17.57 2.24
C GLN A 239 -5.16 17.55 2.70
N ASN A 240 -4.22 17.30 1.79
CA ASN A 240 -2.80 17.29 2.10
C ASN A 240 -2.25 18.69 2.43
N VAL A 241 -2.75 19.74 1.78
CA VAL A 241 -2.44 21.13 2.14
C VAL A 241 -2.89 21.44 3.57
N GLU A 242 -4.06 20.96 4.00
CA GLU A 242 -4.50 21.08 5.39
C GLU A 242 -3.59 20.30 6.35
N ARG A 243 -3.21 19.07 6.02
CA ARG A 243 -2.34 18.20 6.83
C ARG A 243 -0.95 18.80 7.05
N MET A 244 -0.39 19.49 6.04
CA MET A 244 0.92 20.16 6.14
C MET A 244 1.01 21.23 7.24
N THR A 245 -0.11 21.70 7.76
CA THR A 245 -0.14 22.67 8.86
C THR A 245 0.40 22.08 10.17
N ARG A 246 0.51 20.76 10.27
CA ARG A 246 1.06 20.03 11.42
C ARG A 246 2.04 18.97 10.92
N ARG A 247 3.17 18.86 11.59
CA ARG A 247 4.17 17.83 11.28
C ARG A 247 3.79 16.50 11.92
N LEU A 248 4.15 15.41 11.26
CA LEU A 248 3.96 14.07 11.81
C LEU A 248 4.80 13.90 13.09
N PRO A 249 4.20 13.48 14.21
CA PRO A 249 4.90 13.35 15.49
C PRO A 249 5.68 12.04 15.63
N MET A 250 5.37 11.03 14.81
CA MET A 250 6.00 9.71 14.84
C MET A 250 7.21 9.66 13.90
N PRO A 251 8.16 8.72 14.16
CA PRO A 251 9.27 8.47 13.24
C PRO A 251 8.79 7.97 11.87
N VAL A 252 9.46 8.44 10.81
CA VAL A 252 9.19 8.12 9.41
C VAL A 252 10.40 7.45 8.79
N LEU A 253 10.21 6.32 8.11
CA LEU A 253 11.15 5.77 7.15
C LEU A 253 10.67 6.11 5.73
N ALA A 254 11.41 6.93 5.02
CA ALA A 254 11.13 7.25 3.63
C ALA A 254 11.90 6.30 2.71
N MET A 255 11.18 5.56 1.86
CA MET A 255 11.72 4.46 1.06
C MET A 255 11.66 4.75 -0.43
N GLY A 256 12.69 4.36 -1.19
CA GLY A 256 12.68 4.44 -2.64
C GLY A 256 13.65 3.50 -3.31
N GLY A 257 13.30 3.00 -4.49
CA GLY A 257 14.21 2.31 -5.39
C GLY A 257 15.08 3.32 -6.14
N ALA A 258 16.39 3.03 -6.26
CA ALA A 258 17.33 3.94 -6.91
C ALA A 258 16.99 4.21 -8.39
N GLU A 259 16.33 3.25 -9.06
CA GLU A 259 15.86 3.37 -10.44
C GLU A 259 14.42 3.94 -10.55
N SER A 260 13.81 4.37 -9.44
CA SER A 260 12.48 4.97 -9.38
C SER A 260 12.53 6.34 -8.69
N VAL A 261 11.85 6.54 -7.57
CA VAL A 261 11.81 7.82 -6.86
C VAL A 261 13.07 8.10 -6.04
N GLY A 262 13.83 7.07 -5.66
CA GLY A 262 15.08 7.21 -4.93
C GLY A 262 14.95 8.06 -3.67
N ALA A 263 15.82 9.04 -3.51
CA ALA A 263 15.83 9.96 -2.37
C ALA A 263 14.67 10.97 -2.35
N MET A 264 13.93 11.14 -3.45
CA MET A 264 12.81 12.10 -3.54
C MET A 264 11.70 11.78 -2.53
N ALA A 265 11.50 10.49 -2.17
CA ALA A 265 10.59 10.10 -1.11
C ALA A 265 10.96 10.77 0.22
N ALA A 266 12.25 10.75 0.58
CA ALA A 266 12.74 11.40 1.79
C ALA A 266 12.62 12.93 1.74
N ASP A 267 12.91 13.54 0.60
CA ASP A 267 12.77 14.97 0.41
C ASP A 267 11.31 15.40 0.57
N THR A 268 10.37 14.61 0.06
CA THR A 268 8.94 14.84 0.27
C THR A 268 8.55 14.69 1.75
N MET A 269 9.00 13.62 2.42
CA MET A 269 8.62 13.39 3.82
C MET A 269 9.22 14.41 4.78
N LYS A 270 10.42 14.96 4.51
CA LYS A 270 11.02 16.06 5.28
C LYS A 270 10.18 17.34 5.28
N LEU A 271 9.30 17.52 4.30
CA LEU A 271 8.35 18.64 4.30
C LEU A 271 7.25 18.45 5.36
N THR A 272 6.98 17.21 5.79
CA THR A 272 5.83 16.84 6.62
C THR A 272 6.19 16.25 7.98
N ALA A 273 7.45 15.86 8.22
CA ALA A 273 7.92 15.22 9.44
C ALA A 273 9.30 15.73 9.86
N ASP A 274 9.63 15.64 11.16
CA ASP A 274 10.93 16.05 11.70
C ASP A 274 11.90 14.87 11.82
N ASP A 275 11.43 13.69 12.19
CA ASP A 275 12.22 12.46 12.32
C ASP A 275 12.04 11.60 11.05
N VAL A 276 12.91 11.82 10.07
CA VAL A 276 12.87 11.13 8.78
C VAL A 276 14.17 10.39 8.52
N GLN A 277 14.09 9.05 8.54
CA GLN A 277 15.14 8.16 8.05
C GLN A 277 14.95 7.90 6.56
N THR A 278 16.02 7.60 5.86
CA THR A 278 16.00 7.40 4.39
C THR A 278 16.52 6.02 4.03
N LEU A 279 15.76 5.29 3.23
CA LEU A 279 16.18 4.06 2.57
C LEU A 279 16.13 4.26 1.05
N VAL A 280 17.26 4.09 0.38
CA VAL A 280 17.32 3.97 -1.08
C VAL A 280 17.95 2.62 -1.43
N ILE A 281 17.21 1.75 -2.10
CA ILE A 281 17.69 0.41 -2.44
C ILE A 281 18.34 0.46 -3.84
N PRO A 282 19.62 0.12 -3.96
CA PRO A 282 20.35 0.12 -5.24
C PRO A 282 19.75 -0.87 -6.23
N ASP A 283 19.83 -0.57 -7.53
CA ASP A 283 19.43 -1.44 -8.65
C ASP A 283 17.96 -1.91 -8.58
N VAL A 284 17.11 -1.17 -7.87
CA VAL A 284 15.68 -1.44 -7.66
C VAL A 284 14.84 -0.34 -8.28
N GLY A 285 13.80 -0.74 -9.01
CA GLY A 285 12.76 0.14 -9.53
C GLY A 285 11.67 0.42 -8.49
N HIS A 286 10.45 0.55 -8.98
CA HIS A 286 9.29 0.93 -8.17
C HIS A 286 8.78 -0.18 -7.23
N TRP A 287 9.08 -1.44 -7.52
CA TRP A 287 8.43 -2.60 -6.88
C TRP A 287 9.29 -3.17 -5.73
N LEU A 288 9.55 -2.39 -4.67
CA LEU A 288 10.50 -2.71 -3.60
C LEU A 288 10.32 -4.11 -3.01
N ALA A 289 9.08 -4.51 -2.65
CA ALA A 289 8.80 -5.80 -2.03
C ALA A 289 8.88 -7.00 -3.01
N GLU A 290 8.80 -6.73 -4.31
CA GLU A 290 8.96 -7.74 -5.36
C GLU A 290 10.41 -7.90 -5.79
N GLN A 291 11.17 -6.81 -5.84
CA GLN A 291 12.51 -6.76 -6.42
C GLN A 291 13.64 -6.93 -5.39
N ALA A 292 13.41 -6.47 -4.15
CA ALA A 292 14.39 -6.51 -3.06
C ALA A 292 13.73 -6.85 -1.71
N PRO A 293 13.05 -8.01 -1.60
CA PRO A 293 12.32 -8.36 -0.38
C PRO A 293 13.21 -8.48 0.85
N ASP A 294 14.42 -8.99 0.71
CA ASP A 294 15.34 -9.21 1.83
C ASP A 294 15.90 -7.90 2.38
N GLU A 295 16.30 -6.97 1.51
CA GLU A 295 16.74 -5.62 1.87
C GLU A 295 15.62 -4.82 2.52
N LEU A 296 14.40 -4.91 1.98
CA LEU A 296 13.24 -4.26 2.55
C LEU A 296 12.90 -4.80 3.93
N VAL A 297 12.93 -6.13 4.11
CA VAL A 297 12.71 -6.78 5.42
C VAL A 297 13.76 -6.32 6.43
N ALA A 298 15.04 -6.30 6.06
CA ALA A 298 16.12 -5.88 6.95
C ALA A 298 15.91 -4.43 7.43
N ALA A 299 15.63 -3.52 6.50
CA ALA A 299 15.39 -2.11 6.83
C ALA A 299 14.12 -1.90 7.69
N LEU A 300 13.03 -2.59 7.36
CA LEU A 300 11.79 -2.52 8.16
C LEU A 300 11.99 -3.10 9.57
N THR A 301 12.73 -4.20 9.71
CA THR A 301 13.02 -4.81 11.01
C THR A 301 13.82 -3.86 11.89
N GLU A 302 14.85 -3.22 11.35
CA GLU A 302 15.65 -2.22 12.07
C GLU A 302 14.79 -1.00 12.46
N PHE A 303 14.03 -0.44 11.53
CA PHE A 303 13.19 0.72 11.78
C PHE A 303 12.09 0.46 12.80
N LEU A 304 11.50 -0.74 12.78
CA LEU A 304 10.38 -1.13 13.65
C LEU A 304 10.82 -1.69 15.00
N ALA A 305 12.10 -1.97 15.23
CA ALA A 305 12.61 -2.55 16.48
C ALA A 305 12.14 -1.78 17.74
N PRO A 306 12.19 -0.43 17.82
CA PRO A 306 11.71 0.29 18.99
C PRO A 306 10.19 0.17 19.22
N TYR A 307 9.40 -0.03 18.16
CA TYR A 307 7.97 -0.29 18.28
C TYR A 307 7.69 -1.69 18.87
N LEU A 308 8.47 -2.68 18.43
CA LEU A 308 8.41 -4.03 18.96
C LEU A 308 8.76 -4.06 20.46
N GLU A 309 9.83 -3.37 20.87
CA GLU A 309 10.29 -3.29 22.26
C GLU A 309 9.29 -2.54 23.18
N ALA A 310 8.61 -1.53 22.69
CA ALA A 310 7.62 -0.75 23.44
C ALA A 310 6.27 -1.49 23.61
N SER A 311 6.06 -2.60 22.90
CA SER A 311 4.80 -3.33 22.92
C SER A 311 4.59 -4.07 24.25
N PRO A 312 3.36 -4.08 24.83
CA PRO A 312 3.04 -4.79 26.08
C PRO A 312 3.38 -6.29 26.06
N ARG A 313 3.43 -6.92 24.88
CA ARG A 313 3.78 -8.33 24.72
C ARG A 313 5.27 -8.61 24.88
N ALA A 314 6.14 -7.67 24.55
CA ALA A 314 7.59 -7.80 24.81
C ALA A 314 7.89 -7.86 26.31
N ALA A 315 7.10 -7.17 27.14
CA ALA A 315 7.25 -7.16 28.59
C ALA A 315 6.93 -8.52 29.26
N VAL A 316 6.12 -9.38 28.62
CA VAL A 316 5.78 -10.72 29.14
C VAL A 316 6.88 -11.75 28.80
N ALA A 317 7.54 -11.62 27.66
CA ALA A 317 8.61 -12.54 27.22
C ALA A 317 9.92 -12.37 28.01
N THR A 318 10.16 -11.20 28.60
CA THR A 318 11.34 -10.93 29.47
C THR A 318 11.11 -11.26 30.94
N ALA A 319 9.88 -11.59 31.34
CA ALA A 319 9.50 -11.92 32.72
C ALA A 319 9.32 -13.43 32.96
N SER A 320 9.53 -14.27 31.96
CA SER A 320 9.50 -15.74 32.01
C SER A 320 10.91 -16.32 31.82
#